data_cf46fa89c3e45130f990966ca019acd2
#
_entry.id   cf46fa89c3e45130f990966ca019acd2
#
_cell.length_a   1.000
_cell.length_b   1.000
_cell.length_c   1.000
_cell.angle_alpha   90.00
_cell.angle_beta   90.00
_cell.angle_gamma   90.00
#
_symmetry.space_group_name_H-M   'P 1'
#
loop_
_entity.id
_entity.type
_entity.pdbx_description
1 polymer ?
#
loop_
_entity_poly.entity_id
_entity_poly.type
_entity_poly.pdbx_seq_one_letter_code
_entity_poly.pdbx_strand_id
1 'polypeptide(L)'
;MHCQVIIVGAGVAGLSCARFLEEAGIDWHLFEKAEAPGGRVRTDEVDGFLLDRGFQVLLSAYPEARRLLDYGNLRLGSFPSGARVFSGNRWHTFADPLREPAAAMFSLPVPATLPDLWRLAKWKFGARRKDSAPLLGQPEQSTADFFRAKGFSRTVRHHFLEPFFRGILLDPALRVSSRMTELTFKYFSEGSACLPEGGMEAIPRQLANPLPLNRLHFASPIDRVAPGAVELAGGKRLEAAAVVVAV
;
A
#
# COMPACT_ATOMS: atom_id res chain seq x y z
N MET A 1 9.27 29.26 -17.45
CA MET A 1 10.00 28.25 -16.68
C MET A 1 10.26 27.12 -17.66
N HIS A 2 11.48 26.74 -17.85
CA HIS A 2 11.83 25.59 -18.73
C HIS A 2 12.56 24.59 -17.84
N CYS A 3 12.00 23.40 -17.67
CA CYS A 3 12.60 22.31 -16.89
C CYS A 3 12.52 21.01 -17.68
N GLN A 4 13.26 19.99 -17.25
CA GLN A 4 13.23 18.69 -17.94
C GLN A 4 11.93 17.94 -17.66
N VAL A 5 11.46 17.92 -16.41
CA VAL A 5 10.26 17.15 -16.01
C VAL A 5 9.32 17.99 -15.16
N ILE A 6 8.04 17.98 -15.49
CA ILE A 6 6.96 18.45 -14.63
C ILE A 6 6.23 17.26 -14.04
N ILE A 7 6.07 17.25 -12.71
CA ILE A 7 5.29 16.23 -11.98
C ILE A 7 3.98 16.89 -11.53
N VAL A 8 2.86 16.26 -11.80
CA VAL A 8 1.53 16.72 -11.39
C VAL A 8 1.02 15.80 -10.27
N GLY A 9 0.89 16.36 -9.06
CA GLY A 9 0.43 15.67 -7.85
C GLY A 9 1.55 15.35 -6.86
N ALA A 10 1.37 15.76 -5.59
CA ALA A 10 2.26 15.49 -4.45
C ALA A 10 1.75 14.35 -3.56
N GLY A 11 1.11 13.35 -4.14
CA GLY A 11 0.88 12.06 -3.49
C GLY A 11 2.18 11.24 -3.39
N VAL A 12 2.11 10.06 -2.76
CA VAL A 12 3.27 9.16 -2.61
C VAL A 12 3.95 8.87 -3.96
N ALA A 13 3.19 8.68 -5.03
CA ALA A 13 3.74 8.40 -6.35
C ALA A 13 4.55 9.58 -6.91
N GLY A 14 4.00 10.81 -6.87
CA GLY A 14 4.69 12.00 -7.38
C GLY A 14 5.92 12.36 -6.55
N LEU A 15 5.83 12.26 -5.23
CA LEU A 15 6.96 12.49 -4.34
C LEU A 15 8.07 11.43 -4.52
N SER A 16 7.71 10.16 -4.72
CA SER A 16 8.69 9.12 -5.06
C SER A 16 9.37 9.41 -6.38
N CYS A 17 8.60 9.82 -7.41
CA CYS A 17 9.15 10.23 -8.70
C CYS A 17 10.14 11.40 -8.52
N ALA A 18 9.77 12.45 -7.77
CA ALA A 18 10.65 13.58 -7.47
C ALA A 18 11.95 13.15 -6.79
N ARG A 19 11.89 12.21 -5.84
CA ARG A 19 13.09 11.65 -5.18
C ARG A 19 14.02 10.98 -6.17
N PHE A 20 13.50 10.13 -7.07
CA PHE A 20 14.31 9.46 -8.08
C PHE A 20 14.92 10.44 -9.09
N LEU A 21 14.18 11.46 -9.49
CA LEU A 21 14.70 12.49 -10.41
C LEU A 21 15.78 13.35 -9.75
N GLU A 22 15.61 13.70 -8.46
CA GLU A 22 16.62 14.42 -7.67
C GLU A 22 17.91 13.60 -7.54
N GLU A 23 17.80 12.32 -7.19
CA GLU A 23 18.95 11.39 -7.11
C GLU A 23 19.66 11.22 -8.46
N ALA A 24 18.92 11.30 -9.57
CA ALA A 24 19.47 11.23 -10.94
C ALA A 24 20.03 12.57 -11.45
N GLY A 25 19.92 13.66 -10.70
CA GLY A 25 20.35 15.01 -11.13
C GLY A 25 19.53 15.59 -12.28
N ILE A 26 18.30 15.10 -12.48
CA ILE A 26 17.38 15.59 -13.52
C ILE A 26 16.65 16.83 -12.97
N ASP A 27 16.54 17.88 -13.78
CA ASP A 27 15.80 19.08 -13.40
C ASP A 27 14.29 18.85 -13.47
N TRP A 28 13.58 19.06 -12.34
CA TRP A 28 12.15 18.79 -12.20
C TRP A 28 11.45 19.85 -11.36
N HIS A 29 10.14 19.99 -11.59
CA HIS A 29 9.24 20.74 -10.70
C HIS A 29 7.97 19.94 -10.46
N LEU A 30 7.46 19.98 -9.23
CA LEU A 30 6.24 19.30 -8.80
C LEU A 30 5.16 20.31 -8.44
N PHE A 31 3.96 20.11 -9.00
CA PHE A 31 2.78 20.96 -8.78
C PHE A 31 1.68 20.15 -8.08
N GLU A 32 1.14 20.70 -6.99
CA GLU A 32 0.08 20.11 -6.19
C GLU A 32 -1.01 21.15 -5.91
N LYS A 33 -2.27 20.76 -6.10
CA LYS A 33 -3.42 21.63 -5.85
C LYS A 33 -3.65 21.95 -4.36
N ALA A 34 -3.30 21.01 -3.48
CA ALA A 34 -3.41 21.18 -2.03
C ALA A 34 -2.25 22.01 -1.47
N GLU A 35 -2.44 22.52 -0.26
CA GLU A 35 -1.42 23.31 0.46
C GLU A 35 -0.29 22.45 1.05
N ALA A 36 -0.46 21.13 1.08
CA ALA A 36 0.47 20.18 1.67
C ALA A 36 0.58 18.88 0.85
N PRO A 37 1.69 18.13 0.98
CA PRO A 37 1.84 16.82 0.36
C PRO A 37 0.89 15.79 0.98
N GLY A 38 0.63 14.68 0.26
CA GLY A 38 -0.10 13.54 0.80
C GLY A 38 -1.09 12.91 -0.17
N GLY A 39 -1.82 13.72 -0.93
CA GLY A 39 -2.86 13.20 -1.82
C GLY A 39 -3.93 12.45 -1.02
N ARG A 40 -4.08 11.14 -1.27
CA ARG A 40 -5.00 10.24 -0.54
C ARG A 40 -4.44 9.76 0.81
N VAL A 41 -3.13 9.86 1.03
CA VAL A 41 -2.47 9.45 2.27
C VAL A 41 -2.42 10.67 3.20
N ARG A 42 -3.48 10.84 3.98
CA ARG A 42 -3.68 11.96 4.91
C ARG A 42 -4.18 11.50 6.25
N THR A 43 -3.81 12.25 7.28
CA THR A 43 -4.23 12.06 8.66
C THR A 43 -4.82 13.38 9.17
N ASP A 44 -6.02 13.34 9.72
CA ASP A 44 -6.63 14.47 10.41
C ASP A 44 -6.41 14.31 11.92
N GLU A 45 -6.09 15.41 12.60
CA GLU A 45 -6.03 15.44 14.06
C GLU A 45 -7.33 16.05 14.60
N VAL A 46 -8.08 15.25 15.38
CA VAL A 46 -9.35 15.66 15.97
C VAL A 46 -9.34 15.27 17.44
N ASP A 47 -9.47 16.25 18.33
CA ASP A 47 -9.51 16.05 19.78
C ASP A 47 -8.33 15.20 20.33
N GLY A 48 -7.13 15.36 19.74
CA GLY A 48 -5.93 14.61 20.08
C GLY A 48 -5.84 13.21 19.50
N PHE A 49 -6.80 12.80 18.68
CA PHE A 49 -6.77 11.55 17.93
C PHE A 49 -6.26 11.77 16.50
N LEU A 50 -5.44 10.85 16.02
CA LEU A 50 -4.99 10.80 14.62
C LEU A 50 -5.95 9.91 13.82
N LEU A 51 -6.63 10.51 12.86
CA LEU A 51 -7.64 9.85 12.03
C LEU A 51 -7.14 9.79 10.60
N ASP A 52 -6.65 8.63 10.18
CA ASP A 52 -6.26 8.41 8.79
C ASP A 52 -7.50 8.40 7.88
N ARG A 53 -7.40 9.07 6.73
CA ARG A 53 -8.49 9.13 5.75
C ARG A 53 -8.62 7.80 5.01
N GLY A 54 -9.49 6.93 5.52
CA GLY A 54 -9.71 5.56 5.05
C GLY A 54 -8.83 4.52 5.74
N PHE A 55 -9.06 3.25 5.44
CA PHE A 55 -8.26 2.15 5.97
C PHE A 55 -6.91 2.11 5.25
N GLN A 56 -5.86 2.42 5.96
CA GLN A 56 -4.49 2.46 5.43
C GLN A 56 -3.54 1.75 6.38
N VAL A 57 -2.63 0.97 5.85
CA VAL A 57 -1.50 0.37 6.58
C VAL A 57 -0.28 0.32 5.68
N LEU A 58 0.90 0.45 6.28
CA LEU A 58 2.17 0.19 5.60
C LEU A 58 2.56 -1.26 5.84
N LEU A 59 2.82 -2.03 4.78
CA LEU A 59 3.48 -3.32 4.92
C LEU A 59 5.01 -3.10 4.93
N SER A 60 5.64 -3.39 6.05
CA SER A 60 7.07 -3.11 6.26
C SER A 60 8.01 -3.87 5.32
N ALA A 61 7.49 -4.86 4.57
CA ALA A 61 8.24 -5.62 3.56
C ALA A 61 8.21 -5.01 2.15
N TYR A 62 7.47 -3.93 1.90
CA TYR A 62 7.48 -3.29 0.58
C TYR A 62 8.89 -2.81 0.21
N PRO A 63 9.49 -3.31 -0.91
CA PRO A 63 10.89 -3.03 -1.24
C PRO A 63 11.15 -1.52 -1.44
N GLU A 64 10.29 -0.86 -2.22
CA GLU A 64 10.43 0.56 -2.51
C GLU A 64 10.18 1.44 -1.28
N ALA A 65 9.27 1.02 -0.39
CA ALA A 65 9.09 1.72 0.88
C ALA A 65 10.34 1.65 1.76
N ARG A 66 11.00 0.48 1.83
CA ARG A 66 12.28 0.32 2.55
C ARG A 66 13.43 1.14 1.95
N ARG A 67 13.41 1.33 0.64
CA ARG A 67 14.42 2.13 -0.06
C ARG A 67 14.23 3.63 0.18
N LEU A 68 12.98 4.10 0.15
CA LEU A 68 12.66 5.52 0.16
C LEU A 68 12.39 6.10 1.55
N LEU A 69 11.98 5.25 2.51
CA LEU A 69 11.53 5.67 3.84
C LEU A 69 12.50 5.27 4.93
N ASP A 70 12.74 6.16 5.85
CA ASP A 70 13.41 5.90 7.13
C ASP A 70 12.37 5.43 8.16
N TYR A 71 12.31 4.12 8.37
CA TYR A 71 11.39 3.49 9.32
C TYR A 71 11.68 3.86 10.77
N GLY A 72 12.94 4.17 11.10
CA GLY A 72 13.33 4.63 12.44
C GLY A 72 12.67 5.96 12.76
N ASN A 73 12.78 6.94 11.86
CA ASN A 73 12.17 8.24 12.01
C ASN A 73 10.63 8.22 11.95
N LEU A 74 10.03 7.25 11.24
CA LEU A 74 8.58 7.06 11.24
C LEU A 74 8.05 6.44 12.52
N ARG A 75 8.92 5.81 13.35
CA ARG A 75 8.56 5.12 14.60
C ARG A 75 7.36 4.19 14.41
N LEU A 76 7.54 3.20 13.52
CA LEU A 76 6.46 2.31 13.10
C LEU A 76 5.94 1.44 14.24
N GLY A 77 4.67 1.60 14.59
CA GLY A 77 3.92 0.67 15.42
C GLY A 77 3.42 -0.51 14.60
N SER A 78 3.78 -1.75 14.99
CA SER A 78 3.37 -2.97 14.29
C SER A 78 2.13 -3.59 14.91
N PHE A 79 1.21 -4.06 14.06
CA PHE A 79 0.09 -4.88 14.48
C PHE A 79 0.52 -6.32 14.75
N PRO A 80 -0.13 -7.03 15.71
CA PRO A 80 0.05 -8.46 15.89
C PRO A 80 -0.25 -9.25 14.60
N SER A 81 0.51 -10.31 14.36
CA SER A 81 0.39 -11.13 13.15
C SER A 81 -0.78 -12.10 13.24
N GLY A 82 -1.96 -11.66 12.84
CA GLY A 82 -3.17 -12.47 12.89
C GLY A 82 -4.43 -11.71 12.51
N ALA A 83 -5.56 -12.31 12.79
CA ALA A 83 -6.87 -11.73 12.60
C ALA A 83 -7.85 -12.21 13.67
N ARG A 84 -8.83 -11.38 13.98
CA ARG A 84 -10.01 -11.79 14.75
C ARG A 84 -11.16 -12.01 13.77
N VAL A 85 -11.71 -13.21 13.75
CA VAL A 85 -12.78 -13.63 12.84
C VAL A 85 -14.06 -13.83 13.65
N PHE A 86 -15.11 -13.10 13.28
CA PHE A 86 -16.44 -13.32 13.88
C PHE A 86 -17.20 -14.38 13.08
N SER A 87 -17.51 -15.50 13.74
CA SER A 87 -18.23 -16.62 13.12
C SER A 87 -19.01 -17.40 14.19
N GLY A 88 -20.21 -17.86 13.86
CA GLY A 88 -21.03 -18.62 14.80
C GLY A 88 -21.37 -17.85 16.09
N ASN A 89 -21.61 -16.55 15.99
CA ASN A 89 -21.95 -15.62 17.07
C ASN A 89 -20.83 -15.45 18.13
N ARG A 90 -19.57 -15.73 17.77
CA ARG A 90 -18.39 -15.53 18.63
C ARG A 90 -17.16 -15.11 17.84
N TRP A 91 -16.20 -14.54 18.56
CA TRP A 91 -14.90 -14.18 18.03
C TRP A 91 -13.94 -15.37 18.09
N HIS A 92 -13.25 -15.63 16.98
CA HIS A 92 -12.14 -16.57 16.89
C HIS A 92 -10.86 -15.77 16.62
N THR A 93 -9.78 -16.11 17.29
CA THR A 93 -8.46 -15.55 17.00
C THR A 93 -7.75 -16.48 16.00
N PHE A 94 -7.28 -15.93 14.91
CA PHE A 94 -6.42 -16.61 13.94
C PHE A 94 -5.05 -15.94 13.97
N ALA A 95 -4.08 -16.55 14.64
CA ALA A 95 -2.74 -16.01 14.80
C ALA A 95 -1.71 -16.84 14.03
N ASP A 96 -0.64 -16.17 13.58
CA ASP A 96 0.50 -16.81 12.94
C ASP A 96 1.32 -17.57 13.99
N PRO A 97 1.36 -18.92 14.01
CA PRO A 97 2.02 -19.67 15.05
C PRO A 97 3.53 -19.47 15.12
N LEU A 98 4.15 -18.99 14.03
CA LEU A 98 5.58 -18.68 13.98
C LEU A 98 5.92 -17.32 14.57
N ARG A 99 4.97 -16.37 14.56
CA ARG A 99 5.18 -15.00 15.03
C ARG A 99 4.50 -14.74 16.36
N GLU A 100 3.36 -15.38 16.61
CA GLU A 100 2.49 -15.20 17.77
C GLU A 100 2.18 -16.56 18.41
N PRO A 101 3.17 -17.32 18.90
CA PRO A 101 2.96 -18.69 19.40
C PRO A 101 1.96 -18.75 20.55
N ALA A 102 2.00 -17.79 21.48
CA ALA A 102 1.06 -17.74 22.59
C ALA A 102 -0.39 -17.51 22.11
N ALA A 103 -0.62 -16.56 21.20
CA ALA A 103 -1.93 -16.30 20.64
C ALA A 103 -2.43 -17.48 19.78
N ALA A 104 -1.52 -18.18 19.09
CA ALA A 104 -1.85 -19.35 18.28
C ALA A 104 -2.35 -20.53 19.13
N MET A 105 -1.86 -20.72 20.35
CA MET A 105 -2.37 -21.74 21.28
C MET A 105 -3.85 -21.55 21.63
N PHE A 106 -4.33 -20.31 21.64
CA PHE A 106 -5.74 -19.96 21.92
C PHE A 106 -6.55 -19.75 20.63
N SER A 107 -5.98 -20.04 19.47
CA SER A 107 -6.63 -19.80 18.17
C SER A 107 -7.61 -20.90 17.73
N LEU A 108 -7.81 -21.94 18.50
CA LEU A 108 -8.75 -23.03 18.17
C LEU A 108 -10.08 -22.89 18.96
N PRO A 109 -11.22 -23.20 18.31
CA PRO A 109 -11.41 -23.69 16.96
C PRO A 109 -11.50 -22.54 15.92
N VAL A 110 -10.61 -22.60 14.92
CA VAL A 110 -10.68 -21.69 13.75
C VAL A 110 -11.69 -22.27 12.75
N PRO A 111 -12.41 -21.47 11.97
CA PRO A 111 -13.22 -21.94 10.86
C PRO A 111 -12.35 -22.40 9.67
N ALA A 112 -11.47 -23.36 9.92
CA ALA A 112 -10.55 -23.97 8.95
C ALA A 112 -10.32 -25.43 9.29
N THR A 113 -10.16 -26.28 8.29
CA THR A 113 -9.80 -27.68 8.45
C THR A 113 -8.27 -27.86 8.50
N LEU A 114 -7.78 -28.98 9.04
CA LEU A 114 -6.34 -29.28 9.01
C LEU A 114 -5.72 -29.22 7.60
N PRO A 115 -6.38 -29.72 6.54
CA PRO A 115 -5.92 -29.51 5.16
C PRO A 115 -5.83 -28.04 4.75
N ASP A 116 -6.74 -27.16 5.24
CA ASP A 116 -6.69 -25.73 4.95
C ASP A 116 -5.48 -25.08 5.60
N LEU A 117 -5.19 -25.42 6.86
CA LEU A 117 -4.01 -24.90 7.58
C LEU A 117 -2.72 -25.31 6.87
N TRP A 118 -2.63 -26.55 6.38
CA TRP A 118 -1.49 -27.02 5.59
C TRP A 118 -1.37 -26.25 4.27
N ARG A 119 -2.49 -26.02 3.56
CA ARG A 119 -2.48 -25.21 2.31
C ARG A 119 -2.07 -23.78 2.54
N LEU A 120 -2.55 -23.16 3.64
CA LEU A 120 -2.13 -21.81 4.04
C LEU A 120 -0.63 -21.76 4.33
N ALA A 121 -0.10 -22.72 5.08
CA ALA A 121 1.33 -22.82 5.34
C ALA A 121 2.14 -23.00 4.05
N LYS A 122 1.74 -23.93 3.18
CA LYS A 122 2.37 -24.14 1.87
C LYS A 122 2.34 -22.87 1.02
N TRP A 123 1.23 -22.15 0.99
CA TRP A 123 1.11 -20.88 0.27
C TRP A 123 2.05 -19.83 0.87
N LYS A 124 2.05 -19.65 2.19
CA LYS A 124 2.94 -18.73 2.90
C LYS A 124 4.42 -18.98 2.58
N PHE A 125 4.89 -20.21 2.74
CA PHE A 125 6.28 -20.56 2.45
C PHE A 125 6.62 -20.44 0.96
N GLY A 126 5.69 -20.78 0.07
CA GLY A 126 5.83 -20.62 -1.36
C GLY A 126 5.91 -19.15 -1.80
N ALA A 127 5.09 -18.27 -1.22
CA ALA A 127 5.08 -16.85 -1.51
C ALA A 127 6.38 -16.15 -1.08
N ARG A 128 6.93 -16.51 0.08
CA ARG A 128 8.21 -15.94 0.59
C ARG A 128 9.43 -16.30 -0.25
N ARG A 129 9.39 -17.44 -0.96
CA ARG A 129 10.52 -17.91 -1.79
C ARG A 129 10.54 -17.32 -3.20
N LYS A 130 9.46 -16.69 -3.62
CA LYS A 130 9.35 -16.13 -4.97
C LYS A 130 9.70 -14.65 -4.95
N ASP A 131 10.44 -14.19 -5.93
CA ASP A 131 10.57 -12.77 -6.20
C ASP A 131 9.25 -12.17 -6.69
N SER A 132 9.12 -10.85 -6.59
CA SER A 132 7.86 -10.17 -6.95
C SER A 132 7.59 -10.21 -8.46
N ALA A 133 8.62 -10.08 -9.30
CA ALA A 133 8.47 -10.07 -10.76
C ALA A 133 7.89 -11.38 -11.33
N PRO A 134 8.35 -12.60 -10.93
CA PRO A 134 7.70 -13.84 -11.33
C PRO A 134 6.25 -13.98 -10.89
N LEU A 135 5.86 -13.38 -9.75
CA LEU A 135 4.45 -13.39 -9.32
C LEU A 135 3.57 -12.60 -10.28
N LEU A 136 4.05 -11.44 -10.75
CA LEU A 136 3.34 -10.61 -11.71
C LEU A 136 3.27 -11.24 -13.11
N GLY A 137 4.19 -12.14 -13.47
CA GLY A 137 4.21 -12.87 -14.74
C GLY A 137 3.32 -14.12 -14.80
N GLN A 138 2.64 -14.50 -13.73
CA GLN A 138 1.77 -15.68 -13.71
C GLN A 138 0.55 -15.53 -14.63
N PRO A 139 -0.11 -16.65 -15.05
CA PRO A 139 -1.37 -16.59 -15.78
C PRO A 139 -2.42 -15.77 -15.05
N GLU A 140 -3.18 -14.99 -15.80
CA GLU A 140 -4.24 -14.14 -15.25
C GLU A 140 -5.44 -14.99 -14.81
N GLN A 141 -5.87 -14.79 -13.57
CA GLN A 141 -7.11 -15.36 -13.04
C GLN A 141 -7.66 -14.47 -11.92
N SER A 142 -8.94 -14.59 -11.63
CA SER A 142 -9.54 -13.88 -10.50
C SER A 142 -9.04 -14.42 -9.16
N THR A 143 -9.00 -13.58 -8.14
CA THR A 143 -8.69 -13.99 -6.77
C THR A 143 -9.66 -15.06 -6.26
N ALA A 144 -10.94 -14.97 -6.64
CA ALA A 144 -11.95 -15.98 -6.28
C ALA A 144 -11.63 -17.35 -6.88
N ASP A 145 -11.23 -17.40 -8.17
CA ASP A 145 -10.84 -18.65 -8.83
C ASP A 145 -9.55 -19.21 -8.28
N PHE A 146 -8.59 -18.34 -7.99
CA PHE A 146 -7.34 -18.72 -7.35
C PHE A 146 -7.56 -19.47 -6.02
N PHE A 147 -8.44 -18.97 -5.15
CA PHE A 147 -8.73 -19.66 -3.89
C PHE A 147 -9.40 -21.02 -4.11
N ARG A 148 -10.25 -21.15 -5.15
CA ARG A 148 -10.83 -22.45 -5.52
C ARG A 148 -9.77 -23.40 -6.06
N ALA A 149 -8.93 -22.93 -6.97
CA ALA A 149 -7.84 -23.71 -7.56
C ALA A 149 -6.81 -24.19 -6.53
N LYS A 150 -6.56 -23.39 -5.46
CA LYS A 150 -5.71 -23.78 -4.32
C LYS A 150 -6.37 -24.90 -3.46
N GLY A 151 -7.63 -25.22 -3.69
CA GLY A 151 -8.35 -26.27 -2.97
C GLY A 151 -8.78 -25.89 -1.55
N PHE A 152 -8.82 -24.59 -1.21
CA PHE A 152 -9.33 -24.12 0.07
C PHE A 152 -10.80 -24.50 0.25
N SER A 153 -11.16 -25.01 1.45
CA SER A 153 -12.53 -25.36 1.77
C SER A 153 -13.47 -24.16 1.68
N ARG A 154 -14.76 -24.42 1.48
CA ARG A 154 -15.77 -23.36 1.51
C ARG A 154 -15.74 -22.60 2.83
N THR A 155 -15.53 -23.31 3.94
CA THR A 155 -15.52 -22.73 5.29
C THR A 155 -14.42 -21.69 5.44
N VAL A 156 -13.13 -22.02 5.18
CA VAL A 156 -12.04 -21.07 5.33
C VAL A 156 -12.12 -19.93 4.30
N ARG A 157 -12.63 -20.21 3.10
CA ARG A 157 -12.82 -19.14 2.11
C ARG A 157 -13.86 -18.13 2.58
N HIS A 158 -15.06 -18.55 2.98
CA HIS A 158 -16.14 -17.64 3.35
C HIS A 158 -15.93 -16.93 4.69
N HIS A 159 -15.28 -17.58 5.67
CA HIS A 159 -15.12 -16.99 6.99
C HIS A 159 -13.81 -16.22 7.18
N PHE A 160 -12.80 -16.46 6.33
CA PHE A 160 -11.50 -15.81 6.49
C PHE A 160 -10.97 -15.20 5.19
N LEU A 161 -10.63 -16.01 4.18
CA LEU A 161 -9.88 -15.52 3.01
C LEU A 161 -10.67 -14.46 2.20
N GLU A 162 -11.93 -14.77 1.87
CA GLU A 162 -12.73 -13.86 1.05
C GLU A 162 -13.03 -12.55 1.77
N PRO A 163 -13.51 -12.51 3.04
CA PRO A 163 -13.71 -11.25 3.75
C PRO A 163 -12.42 -10.43 3.90
N PHE A 164 -11.30 -11.08 4.23
CA PHE A 164 -10.02 -10.43 4.39
C PHE A 164 -9.54 -9.75 3.10
N PHE A 165 -9.54 -10.49 2.00
CA PHE A 165 -9.07 -9.94 0.72
C PHE A 165 -10.07 -8.99 0.06
N ARG A 166 -11.39 -9.13 0.29
CA ARG A 166 -12.38 -8.11 -0.12
C ARG A 166 -12.09 -6.75 0.50
N GLY A 167 -11.73 -6.72 1.78
CA GLY A 167 -11.35 -5.49 2.47
C GLY A 167 -10.07 -4.88 1.94
N ILE A 168 -9.04 -5.68 1.66
CA ILE A 168 -7.74 -5.20 1.17
C ILE A 168 -7.82 -4.75 -0.30
N LEU A 169 -8.47 -5.55 -1.16
CA LEU A 169 -8.54 -5.31 -2.59
C LEU A 169 -9.68 -4.35 -2.98
N LEU A 170 -10.56 -4.02 -2.04
CA LEU A 170 -11.77 -3.22 -2.25
C LEU A 170 -12.65 -3.76 -3.39
N ASP A 171 -12.66 -5.08 -3.57
CA ASP A 171 -13.46 -5.77 -4.57
C ASP A 171 -14.35 -6.84 -3.93
N PRO A 172 -15.64 -6.56 -3.73
CA PRO A 172 -16.57 -7.52 -3.12
C PRO A 172 -16.69 -8.84 -3.87
N ALA A 173 -16.46 -8.84 -5.18
CA ALA A 173 -16.55 -10.02 -6.03
C ALA A 173 -15.23 -10.78 -6.19
N LEU A 174 -14.12 -10.23 -5.68
CA LEU A 174 -12.76 -10.76 -5.81
C LEU A 174 -12.37 -11.06 -7.27
N ARG A 175 -12.75 -10.18 -8.19
CA ARG A 175 -12.38 -10.26 -9.62
C ARG A 175 -10.96 -9.74 -9.87
N VAL A 176 -10.42 -8.96 -8.94
CA VAL A 176 -9.04 -8.48 -9.00
C VAL A 176 -8.10 -9.67 -9.23
N SER A 177 -7.07 -9.43 -10.01
CA SER A 177 -6.03 -10.39 -10.36
C SER A 177 -5.45 -11.12 -9.14
N SER A 178 -5.34 -12.43 -9.22
CA SER A 178 -4.68 -13.24 -8.19
C SER A 178 -3.20 -12.88 -7.99
N ARG A 179 -2.58 -12.26 -9.00
CA ARG A 179 -1.21 -11.74 -8.88
C ARG A 179 -1.09 -10.71 -7.77
N MET A 180 -2.07 -9.79 -7.67
CA MET A 180 -2.12 -8.80 -6.58
C MET A 180 -2.36 -9.47 -5.22
N THR A 181 -3.20 -10.49 -5.19
CA THR A 181 -3.44 -11.28 -3.97
C THR A 181 -2.20 -12.01 -3.49
N GLU A 182 -1.48 -12.67 -4.39
CA GLU A 182 -0.22 -13.37 -4.05
C GLU A 182 0.87 -12.38 -3.61
N LEU A 183 1.00 -11.23 -4.30
CA LEU A 183 1.96 -10.19 -3.95
C LEU A 183 1.65 -9.58 -2.57
N THR A 184 0.40 -9.24 -2.32
CA THR A 184 -0.04 -8.73 -1.02
C THR A 184 0.22 -9.74 0.09
N PHE A 185 -0.15 -11.02 -0.14
CA PHE A 185 0.09 -12.09 0.85
C PHE A 185 1.57 -12.35 1.10
N LYS A 186 2.42 -12.22 0.07
CA LYS A 186 3.87 -12.29 0.21
C LYS A 186 4.35 -11.23 1.20
N TYR A 187 3.98 -9.97 1.00
CA TYR A 187 4.45 -8.88 1.86
C TYR A 187 3.88 -8.96 3.29
N PHE A 188 2.66 -9.42 3.46
CA PHE A 188 2.14 -9.77 4.79
C PHE A 188 2.94 -10.90 5.47
N SER A 189 3.41 -11.86 4.67
CA SER A 189 4.18 -13.00 5.18
C SER A 189 5.62 -12.64 5.54
N GLU A 190 6.22 -11.66 4.87
CA GLU A 190 7.61 -11.23 5.05
C GLU A 190 7.78 -10.10 6.06
N GLY A 191 6.80 -9.19 6.11
CA GLY A 191 6.79 -8.03 6.99
C GLY A 191 5.63 -8.02 7.98
N SER A 192 5.42 -6.87 8.58
CA SER A 192 4.29 -6.59 9.46
C SER A 192 3.43 -5.47 8.87
N ALA A 193 2.13 -5.49 9.18
CA ALA A 193 1.29 -4.33 8.98
C ALA A 193 1.63 -3.29 10.06
N CYS A 194 1.90 -2.07 9.65
CA CYS A 194 2.39 -1.02 10.54
C CYS A 194 1.67 0.29 10.29
N LEU A 195 1.68 1.15 11.31
CA LEU A 195 1.32 2.57 11.19
C LEU A 195 2.46 3.43 11.72
N PRO A 196 2.79 4.55 11.08
CA PRO A 196 3.65 5.57 11.66
C PRO A 196 3.02 6.17 12.93
N GLU A 197 3.84 6.54 13.92
CA GLU A 197 3.34 7.17 15.14
C GLU A 197 2.59 8.49 14.87
N GLY A 198 3.00 9.24 13.86
CA GLY A 198 2.35 10.48 13.43
C GLY A 198 1.20 10.28 12.43
N GLY A 199 0.63 9.06 12.31
CA GLY A 199 -0.37 8.73 11.29
C GLY A 199 0.24 8.50 9.91
N MET A 200 -0.58 8.05 8.97
CA MET A 200 -0.10 7.70 7.62
C MET A 200 0.46 8.90 6.84
N GLU A 201 0.01 10.13 7.14
CA GLU A 201 0.52 11.36 6.51
C GLU A 201 2.02 11.61 6.79
N ALA A 202 2.59 11.01 7.83
CA ALA A 202 4.03 11.08 8.09
C ALA A 202 4.86 10.54 6.91
N ILE A 203 4.33 9.59 6.13
CA ILE A 203 4.99 9.01 4.96
C ILE A 203 5.22 10.04 3.85
N PRO A 204 4.18 10.68 3.27
CA PRO A 204 4.39 11.70 2.24
C PRO A 204 5.16 12.91 2.76
N ARG A 205 5.02 13.29 4.03
CA ARG A 205 5.84 14.36 4.64
C ARG A 205 7.32 13.98 4.65
N GLN A 206 7.65 12.74 5.05
CA GLN A 206 9.04 12.26 5.03
C GLN A 206 9.62 12.18 3.60
N LEU A 207 8.80 11.80 2.61
CA LEU A 207 9.23 11.82 1.20
C LEU A 207 9.52 13.22 0.69
N ALA A 208 8.74 14.21 1.09
CA ALA A 208 8.89 15.59 0.65
C ALA A 208 10.06 16.31 1.34
N ASN A 209 10.35 15.98 2.60
CA ASN A 209 11.27 16.72 3.47
C ASN A 209 12.68 16.94 2.89
N PRO A 210 13.35 15.98 2.23
CA PRO A 210 14.68 16.18 1.65
C PRO A 210 14.66 16.82 0.25
N LEU A 211 13.49 17.14 -0.30
CA LEU A 211 13.36 17.73 -1.63
C LEU A 211 13.56 19.26 -1.58
N PRO A 212 14.18 19.88 -2.60
CA PRO A 212 14.35 21.31 -2.67
C PRO A 212 13.00 22.07 -2.67
N LEU A 213 12.78 22.94 -1.70
CA LEU A 213 11.53 23.68 -1.54
C LEU A 213 11.15 24.53 -2.76
N ASN A 214 12.14 25.07 -3.47
CA ASN A 214 11.93 25.86 -4.68
C ASN A 214 11.43 25.03 -5.89
N ARG A 215 11.40 23.70 -5.79
CA ARG A 215 10.88 22.78 -6.80
C ARG A 215 9.50 22.23 -6.46
N LEU A 216 9.01 22.48 -5.24
CA LEU A 216 7.70 22.04 -4.75
C LEU A 216 6.73 23.23 -4.79
N HIS A 217 5.70 23.12 -5.64
CA HIS A 217 4.70 24.15 -5.80
C HIS A 217 3.35 23.66 -5.27
N PHE A 218 3.09 23.93 -3.99
CA PHE A 218 1.78 23.67 -3.38
C PHE A 218 0.78 24.79 -3.70
N ALA A 219 -0.51 24.55 -3.44
CA ALA A 219 -1.62 25.43 -3.81
C ALA A 219 -1.56 25.89 -5.29
N SER A 220 -1.07 25.01 -6.17
CA SER A 220 -0.79 25.30 -7.57
C SER A 220 -1.51 24.26 -8.47
N PRO A 221 -2.83 24.34 -8.60
CA PRO A 221 -3.61 23.39 -9.38
C PRO A 221 -3.27 23.45 -10.87
N ILE A 222 -3.14 22.30 -11.48
CA ILE A 222 -3.01 22.12 -12.94
C ILE A 222 -4.39 21.83 -13.50
N ASP A 223 -4.86 22.66 -14.43
CA ASP A 223 -6.17 22.52 -15.07
C ASP A 223 -6.08 21.65 -16.33
N ARG A 224 -4.96 21.70 -17.03
CA ARG A 224 -4.79 20.94 -18.27
C ARG A 224 -3.38 20.37 -18.40
N VAL A 225 -3.31 19.16 -18.92
CA VAL A 225 -2.06 18.48 -19.26
C VAL A 225 -2.06 18.19 -20.77
N ALA A 226 -0.94 18.47 -21.40
CA ALA A 226 -0.68 18.16 -22.81
C ALA A 226 0.73 17.53 -22.95
N PRO A 227 1.05 16.89 -24.07
CA PRO A 227 2.41 16.42 -24.32
C PRO A 227 3.43 17.58 -24.20
N GLY A 228 4.37 17.44 -23.26
CA GLY A 228 5.42 18.43 -23.02
C GLY A 228 4.96 19.75 -22.39
N ALA A 229 3.71 19.87 -21.90
CA ALA A 229 3.23 21.11 -21.31
C ALA A 229 2.12 20.87 -20.27
N VAL A 230 2.02 21.80 -19.33
CA VAL A 230 0.88 21.91 -18.40
C VAL A 230 0.36 23.35 -18.38
N GLU A 231 -0.91 23.50 -18.01
CA GLU A 231 -1.54 24.81 -17.82
C GLU A 231 -2.05 24.89 -16.38
N LEU A 232 -1.56 25.90 -15.63
CA LEU A 232 -2.01 26.18 -14.27
C LEU A 232 -3.39 26.83 -14.29
N ALA A 233 -4.11 26.71 -13.18
CA ALA A 233 -5.28 27.53 -12.91
C ALA A 233 -4.88 29.02 -13.03
N GLY A 234 -5.56 29.73 -13.93
CA GLY A 234 -5.19 31.11 -14.28
C GLY A 234 -4.48 31.25 -15.63
N GLY A 235 -4.36 30.17 -16.41
CA GLY A 235 -3.97 30.20 -17.82
C GLY A 235 -2.47 30.23 -18.08
N LYS A 236 -1.63 30.24 -17.07
CA LYS A 236 -0.16 30.20 -17.26
C LYS A 236 0.27 28.82 -17.74
N ARG A 237 0.84 28.78 -18.96
CA ARG A 237 1.41 27.57 -19.55
C ARG A 237 2.89 27.40 -19.16
N LEU A 238 3.25 26.16 -18.79
CA LEU A 238 4.62 25.74 -18.50
C LEU A 238 4.98 24.61 -19.46
N GLU A 239 6.23 24.62 -19.96
CA GLU A 239 6.75 23.63 -20.89
C GLU A 239 7.87 22.81 -20.23
N ALA A 240 7.93 21.53 -20.58
CA ALA A 240 8.94 20.59 -20.13
C ALA A 240 9.19 19.51 -21.20
N ALA A 241 10.33 18.84 -21.13
CA ALA A 241 10.61 17.72 -22.02
C ALA A 241 9.65 16.53 -21.74
N ALA A 242 9.24 16.36 -20.48
CA ALA A 242 8.27 15.32 -20.07
C ALA A 242 7.32 15.81 -18.98
N VAL A 243 6.12 15.26 -18.97
CA VAL A 243 5.12 15.49 -17.91
C VAL A 243 4.74 14.14 -17.29
N VAL A 244 4.86 14.02 -15.96
CA VAL A 244 4.44 12.87 -15.19
C VAL A 244 3.14 13.21 -14.46
N VAL A 245 2.07 12.50 -14.77
CA VAL A 245 0.77 12.64 -14.10
C VAL A 245 0.67 11.60 -12.99
N ALA A 246 0.70 12.06 -11.73
CA ALA A 246 0.75 11.23 -10.52
C ALA A 246 -0.42 11.53 -9.55
N VAL A 247 -1.65 11.66 -10.09
CA VAL A 247 -2.89 12.03 -9.37
C VAL A 247 -3.76 10.82 -9.05
#